data_59b055f4aa8ed1bb77c76100205b5835
#
_entry.id   59b055f4aa8ed1bb77c76100205b5835
#
_cell.length_a   1.000
_cell.length_b   1.000
_cell.length_c   1.000
_cell.angle_alpha   90.00
_cell.angle_beta   90.00
_cell.angle_gamma   90.00
#
_symmetry.space_group_name_H-M   'P 1'
#
loop_
_entity.id
_entity.type
_entity.pdbx_description
1 polymer ?
#
loop_
_entity_poly.entity_id
_entity_poly.type
_entity_poly.pdbx_seq_one_letter_code
_entity_poly.pdbx_strand_id
1 'polypeptide(L)'
;PSGLREVGSWWFVAGDLQVSGHRGGPGMKVTVGLMFSLLVLAGSAPASAHHAFAAGFVAKNCSDVTGILTKVNYETPQAYLYVDVKNASGQVEEATFQLSSTSNLRRGGATSPVLNASVGKEVLVRGCASKNGEKHRYAASFIKLADGTVQRVGQDVEGIFGTKVWR
;
A
#
# COMPACT_ATOMS: atom_id res chain seq x y z
N PRO A 1 -5.90 -59.00 -1.23
CA PRO A 1 -6.59 -58.64 -2.44
C PRO A 1 -6.45 -57.19 -2.75
N SER A 2 -5.76 -56.99 -3.74
CA SER A 2 -5.44 -55.98 -4.69
C SER A 2 -6.58 -55.01 -5.07
N GLY A 3 -6.28 -53.73 -5.13
CA GLY A 3 -7.10 -52.68 -5.71
C GLY A 3 -6.24 -51.51 -6.10
N LEU A 4 -5.49 -51.63 -7.19
CA LEU A 4 -4.82 -50.54 -7.89
C LEU A 4 -5.89 -49.68 -8.57
N ARG A 5 -5.96 -48.39 -8.24
CA ARG A 5 -6.71 -47.39 -9.00
C ARG A 5 -5.77 -46.74 -10.01
N GLU A 6 -6.12 -46.90 -11.25
CA GLU A 6 -5.48 -46.29 -12.41
C GLU A 6 -5.62 -44.75 -12.37
N VAL A 7 -4.49 -44.08 -12.57
CA VAL A 7 -4.42 -42.64 -12.77
C VAL A 7 -4.63 -42.37 -14.25
N GLY A 8 -5.79 -41.79 -14.58
CA GLY A 8 -6.14 -41.43 -15.95
C GLY A 8 -5.23 -40.36 -16.51
N SER A 9 -4.51 -40.75 -17.56
CA SER A 9 -3.69 -39.84 -18.37
C SER A 9 -4.57 -38.96 -19.26
N TRP A 10 -4.52 -37.65 -19.02
CA TRP A 10 -5.14 -36.69 -19.91
C TRP A 10 -4.22 -36.44 -21.09
N TRP A 11 -4.57 -37.01 -22.23
CA TRP A 11 -3.93 -36.74 -23.52
C TRP A 11 -4.46 -35.38 -24.02
N PHE A 12 -3.59 -34.38 -24.08
CA PHE A 12 -3.83 -33.17 -24.87
C PHE A 12 -3.75 -33.51 -26.35
N VAL A 13 -4.88 -33.50 -27.02
CA VAL A 13 -4.98 -33.56 -28.48
C VAL A 13 -4.51 -32.18 -29.00
N ALA A 14 -3.29 -32.13 -29.49
CA ALA A 14 -2.81 -30.98 -30.31
C ALA A 14 -3.55 -31.05 -31.66
N GLY A 15 -4.52 -30.15 -31.83
CA GLY A 15 -5.18 -29.96 -33.11
C GLY A 15 -4.22 -29.32 -34.10
N ASP A 16 -3.85 -30.04 -35.15
CA ASP A 16 -3.13 -29.53 -36.31
C ASP A 16 -3.98 -28.46 -37.03
N LEU A 17 -3.66 -27.21 -36.83
CA LEU A 17 -4.15 -26.11 -37.67
C LEU A 17 -3.31 -26.05 -38.93
N GLN A 18 -3.77 -26.79 -39.96
CA GLN A 18 -3.22 -26.76 -41.29
C GLN A 18 -3.60 -25.45 -41.97
N VAL A 19 -2.70 -24.45 -41.88
CA VAL A 19 -2.85 -23.19 -42.61
C VAL A 19 -2.48 -23.41 -44.05
N SER A 20 -3.51 -23.47 -44.90
CA SER A 20 -3.41 -23.49 -46.35
C SER A 20 -2.61 -22.28 -46.85
N GLY A 21 -1.50 -22.56 -47.53
CA GLY A 21 -0.60 -21.54 -48.08
C GLY A 21 -1.25 -20.70 -49.16
N HIS A 22 -1.39 -19.40 -48.91
CA HIS A 22 -1.54 -18.42 -50.00
C HIS A 22 -0.20 -17.72 -50.20
N ARG A 23 0.34 -17.87 -51.40
CA ARG A 23 1.57 -17.22 -51.84
C ARG A 23 1.31 -15.71 -51.97
N GLY A 24 1.68 -14.95 -50.94
CA GLY A 24 1.74 -13.48 -50.94
C GLY A 24 3.13 -13.03 -50.55
N GLY A 25 3.73 -12.14 -51.31
CA GLY A 25 5.13 -11.74 -51.36
C GLY A 25 5.83 -11.40 -50.03
N PRO A 26 7.18 -11.45 -50.01
CA PRO A 26 7.97 -11.22 -48.82
C PRO A 26 8.05 -9.70 -48.54
N GLY A 27 7.41 -9.23 -47.49
CA GLY A 27 7.59 -7.83 -47.09
C GLY A 27 6.68 -7.28 -46.04
N MET A 28 5.42 -7.74 -45.94
CA MET A 28 4.42 -7.04 -45.14
C MET A 28 4.07 -7.72 -43.78
N LYS A 29 4.45 -8.98 -43.58
CA LYS A 29 4.08 -9.72 -42.36
C LYS A 29 5.02 -9.47 -41.16
N VAL A 30 6.28 -9.10 -41.43
CA VAL A 30 7.26 -8.82 -40.34
C VAL A 30 7.04 -7.45 -39.75
N THR A 31 6.60 -6.47 -40.54
CA THR A 31 6.40 -5.08 -40.08
C THR A 31 5.20 -4.94 -39.10
N VAL A 32 4.10 -5.69 -39.34
CA VAL A 32 2.91 -5.63 -38.49
C VAL A 32 3.17 -6.25 -37.10
N GLY A 33 3.95 -7.37 -37.09
CA GLY A 33 4.32 -8.02 -35.80
C GLY A 33 5.25 -7.14 -34.94
N LEU A 34 6.20 -6.45 -35.57
CA LEU A 34 7.11 -5.54 -34.87
C LEU A 34 6.41 -4.29 -34.34
N MET A 35 5.45 -3.73 -35.08
CA MET A 35 4.65 -2.58 -34.64
C MET A 35 3.75 -2.93 -33.45
N PHE A 36 3.17 -4.13 -33.44
CA PHE A 36 2.32 -4.56 -32.32
C PHE A 36 3.16 -4.83 -31.06
N SER A 37 4.36 -5.38 -31.19
CA SER A 37 5.27 -5.62 -30.05
C SER A 37 5.80 -4.31 -29.45
N LEU A 38 6.06 -3.29 -30.26
CA LEU A 38 6.48 -1.96 -29.76
C LEU A 38 5.35 -1.23 -29.01
N LEU A 39 4.10 -1.42 -29.44
CA LEU A 39 2.95 -0.77 -28.81
C LEU A 39 2.66 -1.32 -27.41
N VAL A 40 2.94 -2.61 -27.18
CA VAL A 40 2.74 -3.25 -25.86
C VAL A 40 3.82 -2.85 -24.86
N LEU A 41 5.05 -2.58 -25.32
CA LEU A 41 6.13 -2.10 -24.43
C LEU A 41 5.96 -0.63 -23.98
N ALA A 42 5.25 0.19 -24.74
CA ALA A 42 5.04 1.60 -24.42
C ALA A 42 3.97 1.83 -23.33
N GLY A 43 3.19 0.80 -22.96
CA GLY A 43 2.05 0.90 -22.02
C GLY A 43 2.39 0.65 -20.54
N SER A 44 3.60 0.24 -20.20
CA SER A 44 3.99 -0.06 -18.80
C SER A 44 4.77 1.10 -18.16
N ALA A 45 4.18 2.30 -18.11
CA ALA A 45 4.69 3.34 -17.21
C ALA A 45 4.45 2.87 -15.77
N PRO A 46 5.49 2.76 -14.92
CA PRO A 46 5.29 2.46 -13.51
C PRO A 46 4.45 3.59 -12.92
N ALA A 47 3.21 3.29 -12.52
CA ALA A 47 2.37 4.21 -11.77
C ALA A 47 3.09 4.49 -10.44
N SER A 48 3.77 5.63 -10.37
CA SER A 48 4.54 6.04 -9.21
C SER A 48 3.59 6.34 -8.06
N ALA A 49 3.54 5.46 -7.05
CA ALA A 49 2.76 5.64 -5.83
C ALA A 49 3.20 6.88 -5.01
N HIS A 50 4.29 7.54 -5.38
CA HIS A 50 4.76 8.78 -4.78
C HIS A 50 3.81 9.98 -5.01
N HIS A 51 2.99 9.94 -6.05
CA HIS A 51 2.08 11.06 -6.35
C HIS A 51 0.90 11.18 -5.36
N ALA A 52 0.46 10.07 -4.74
CA ALA A 52 -0.70 10.09 -3.87
C ALA A 52 -0.47 10.89 -2.57
N PHE A 53 0.71 10.77 -1.94
CA PHE A 53 1.05 11.55 -0.75
C PHE A 53 1.16 13.04 -1.07
N ALA A 54 1.99 13.39 -2.07
CA ALA A 54 2.25 14.78 -2.45
C ALA A 54 0.99 15.52 -2.92
N ALA A 55 -0.01 14.80 -3.44
CA ALA A 55 -1.29 15.37 -3.83
C ALA A 55 -2.17 15.76 -2.62
N GLY A 56 -2.15 14.97 -1.54
CA GLY A 56 -3.09 15.09 -0.42
C GLY A 56 -2.54 15.75 0.84
N PHE A 57 -1.21 15.74 1.07
CA PHE A 57 -0.62 16.13 2.36
C PHE A 57 0.57 17.09 2.21
N VAL A 58 0.84 17.87 3.26
CA VAL A 58 1.90 18.90 3.29
C VAL A 58 3.13 18.34 4.00
N ALA A 59 4.15 17.94 3.24
CA ALA A 59 5.38 17.34 3.76
C ALA A 59 6.15 18.22 4.77
N LYS A 60 5.94 19.55 4.74
CA LYS A 60 6.57 20.49 5.67
C LYS A 60 5.71 20.82 6.89
N ASN A 61 4.50 20.27 6.98
CA ASN A 61 3.56 20.48 8.09
C ASN A 61 3.28 19.15 8.78
N CYS A 62 4.33 18.58 9.35
CA CYS A 62 4.26 17.32 10.10
C CYS A 62 4.44 17.62 11.59
N SER A 63 3.66 16.98 12.43
CA SER A 63 3.66 17.14 13.87
C SER A 63 3.46 15.82 14.59
N ASP A 64 3.82 15.82 15.87
CA ASP A 64 3.54 14.72 16.78
C ASP A 64 2.17 14.92 17.42
N VAL A 65 1.34 13.91 17.36
CA VAL A 65 -0.03 13.91 17.91
C VAL A 65 -0.13 12.77 18.92
N THR A 66 -0.40 13.10 20.16
CA THR A 66 -0.63 12.15 21.25
C THR A 66 -2.13 11.98 21.48
N GLY A 67 -2.60 10.77 21.68
CA GLY A 67 -4.00 10.48 21.96
C GLY A 67 -4.25 8.99 22.20
N ILE A 68 -5.52 8.66 22.41
CA ILE A 68 -5.96 7.26 22.60
C ILE A 68 -6.29 6.65 21.24
N LEU A 69 -5.62 5.56 20.89
CA LEU A 69 -5.95 4.81 19.69
C LEU A 69 -7.30 4.11 19.85
N THR A 70 -8.31 4.53 19.11
CA THR A 70 -9.68 3.99 19.23
C THR A 70 -9.94 2.87 18.23
N LYS A 71 -9.35 2.97 17.03
CA LYS A 71 -9.62 2.01 15.95
C LYS A 71 -8.46 1.90 15.00
N VAL A 72 -8.23 0.69 14.50
CA VAL A 72 -7.35 0.39 13.35
C VAL A 72 -8.20 -0.18 12.22
N ASN A 73 -8.33 0.56 11.12
CA ASN A 73 -8.91 0.03 9.89
C ASN A 73 -7.78 -0.50 9.00
N TYR A 74 -7.60 -1.83 8.96
CA TYR A 74 -6.50 -2.50 8.25
C TYR A 74 -6.99 -3.10 6.94
N GLU A 75 -7.46 -2.25 6.01
CA GLU A 75 -8.06 -2.64 4.74
C GLU A 75 -7.26 -2.15 3.54
N THR A 76 -7.44 -2.84 2.40
CA THR A 76 -6.85 -2.45 1.11
C THR A 76 -7.78 -1.42 0.44
N PRO A 77 -7.25 -0.38 -0.24
CA PRO A 77 -5.84 -0.20 -0.63
C PRO A 77 -4.95 0.43 0.44
N GLN A 78 -5.50 1.10 1.45
CA GLN A 78 -4.77 1.81 2.49
C GLN A 78 -5.40 1.59 3.85
N ALA A 79 -4.56 1.48 4.88
CA ALA A 79 -5.02 1.40 6.25
C ALA A 79 -5.17 2.79 6.88
N TYR A 80 -5.95 2.86 7.98
CA TYR A 80 -6.18 4.08 8.75
C TYR A 80 -6.12 3.79 10.25
N LEU A 81 -5.66 4.80 11.02
CA LEU A 81 -5.82 4.85 12.47
C LEU A 81 -6.78 5.96 12.82
N TYR A 82 -7.55 5.74 13.87
CA TYR A 82 -8.43 6.72 14.50
C TYR A 82 -7.95 6.93 15.94
N VAL A 83 -7.66 8.17 16.27
CA VAL A 83 -7.03 8.54 17.55
C VAL A 83 -7.83 9.67 18.17
N ASP A 84 -8.32 9.47 19.37
CA ASP A 84 -8.97 10.51 20.18
C ASP A 84 -7.92 11.43 20.79
N VAL A 85 -7.97 12.71 20.41
CA VAL A 85 -7.02 13.74 20.82
C VAL A 85 -7.75 14.78 21.66
N LYS A 86 -7.18 15.20 22.78
CA LYS A 86 -7.69 16.31 23.56
C LYS A 86 -7.16 17.63 23.00
N ASN A 87 -8.05 18.52 22.62
CA ASN A 87 -7.69 19.89 22.24
C ASN A 87 -7.35 20.76 23.46
N ALA A 88 -6.93 22.01 23.21
CA ALA A 88 -6.55 22.93 24.28
C ALA A 88 -7.68 23.26 25.26
N SER A 89 -8.96 23.10 24.88
CA SER A 89 -10.13 23.29 25.74
C SER A 89 -10.52 22.01 26.51
N GLY A 90 -9.77 20.90 26.31
CA GLY A 90 -10.04 19.59 26.93
C GLY A 90 -11.10 18.76 26.22
N GLN A 91 -11.66 19.24 25.11
CA GLN A 91 -12.61 18.48 24.30
C GLN A 91 -11.87 17.38 23.52
N VAL A 92 -12.54 16.23 23.39
CA VAL A 92 -12.02 15.11 22.61
C VAL A 92 -12.45 15.28 21.15
N GLU A 93 -11.50 15.18 20.23
CA GLU A 93 -11.71 15.24 18.81
C GLU A 93 -11.02 14.04 18.16
N GLU A 94 -11.69 13.38 17.19
CA GLU A 94 -11.12 12.25 16.47
C GLU A 94 -10.15 12.73 15.39
N ALA A 95 -8.92 12.26 15.44
CA ALA A 95 -7.92 12.45 14.41
C ALA A 95 -7.79 11.19 13.55
N THR A 96 -7.88 11.35 12.24
CA THR A 96 -7.73 10.26 11.26
C THR A 96 -6.36 10.29 10.63
N PHE A 97 -5.64 9.19 10.70
CA PHE A 97 -4.31 9.02 10.12
C PHE A 97 -4.35 8.01 8.99
N GLN A 98 -4.05 8.47 7.78
CA GLN A 98 -3.86 7.60 6.63
C GLN A 98 -2.47 6.93 6.72
N LEU A 99 -2.44 5.62 6.58
CA LEU A 99 -1.23 4.82 6.59
C LEU A 99 -0.82 4.41 5.17
N SER A 100 0.24 3.66 5.06
CA SER A 100 0.65 2.98 3.82
C SER A 100 -0.31 1.83 3.48
N SER A 101 -0.10 1.20 2.32
CA SER A 101 -0.84 -0.02 1.96
C SER A 101 -0.59 -1.14 2.96
N THR A 102 -1.60 -2.00 3.16
CA THR A 102 -1.49 -3.15 4.07
C THR A 102 -0.32 -4.08 3.73
N SER A 103 0.04 -4.17 2.44
CA SER A 103 1.22 -4.93 1.98
C SER A 103 2.53 -4.32 2.48
N ASN A 104 2.65 -2.99 2.41
CA ASN A 104 3.84 -2.28 2.92
C ASN A 104 3.93 -2.35 4.44
N LEU A 105 2.82 -2.19 5.14
CA LEU A 105 2.74 -2.30 6.60
C LEU A 105 3.19 -3.68 7.08
N ARG A 106 2.70 -4.76 6.45
CA ARG A 106 3.11 -6.13 6.77
C ARG A 106 4.60 -6.36 6.58
N ARG A 107 5.17 -5.87 5.46
CA ARG A 107 6.62 -5.97 5.22
C ARG A 107 7.44 -5.20 6.23
N GLY A 108 6.93 -4.08 6.72
CA GLY A 108 7.56 -3.24 7.74
C GLY A 108 7.35 -3.70 9.18
N GLY A 109 6.61 -4.79 9.42
CA GLY A 109 6.30 -5.29 10.76
C GLY A 109 5.08 -4.64 11.43
N ALA A 110 4.50 -3.58 10.87
CA ALA A 110 3.29 -2.92 11.37
C ALA A 110 2.04 -3.72 10.96
N THR A 111 1.92 -4.93 11.46
CA THR A 111 0.80 -5.84 11.16
C THR A 111 -0.47 -5.44 11.93
N SER A 112 -1.63 -5.96 11.48
CA SER A 112 -2.90 -5.70 12.16
C SER A 112 -2.88 -6.08 13.67
N PRO A 113 -2.37 -7.27 14.07
CA PRO A 113 -2.27 -7.60 15.49
C PRO A 113 -1.37 -6.63 16.29
N VAL A 114 -0.22 -6.23 15.71
CA VAL A 114 0.72 -5.30 16.35
C VAL A 114 0.06 -3.95 16.62
N LEU A 115 -0.62 -3.37 15.63
CA LEU A 115 -1.29 -2.09 15.79
C LEU A 115 -2.49 -2.19 16.74
N ASN A 116 -3.30 -3.25 16.62
CA ASN A 116 -4.48 -3.45 17.46
C ASN A 116 -4.15 -3.71 18.95
N ALA A 117 -2.95 -4.17 19.28
CA ALA A 117 -2.51 -4.35 20.67
C ALA A 117 -2.48 -3.02 21.47
N SER A 118 -2.46 -1.89 20.78
CA SER A 118 -2.52 -0.54 21.40
C SER A 118 -3.90 0.11 21.35
N VAL A 119 -4.93 -0.56 20.83
CA VAL A 119 -6.31 -0.02 20.87
C VAL A 119 -6.77 0.15 22.32
N GLY A 120 -7.37 1.29 22.62
CA GLY A 120 -7.76 1.73 23.96
C GLY A 120 -6.61 2.31 24.79
N LYS A 121 -5.40 2.42 24.25
CA LYS A 121 -4.22 2.93 24.95
C LYS A 121 -3.68 4.19 24.28
N GLU A 122 -2.88 4.94 25.03
CA GLU A 122 -2.19 6.11 24.51
C GLU A 122 -1.10 5.72 23.52
N VAL A 123 -1.07 6.46 22.41
CA VAL A 123 -0.07 6.34 21.34
C VAL A 123 0.42 7.73 20.95
N LEU A 124 1.59 7.78 20.31
CA LEU A 124 2.14 8.99 19.72
C LEU A 124 2.31 8.76 18.22
N VAL A 125 1.66 9.58 17.40
CA VAL A 125 1.70 9.44 15.92
C VAL A 125 2.35 10.67 15.30
N ARG A 126 3.39 10.47 14.49
CA ARG A 126 3.93 11.49 13.62
C ARG A 126 3.17 11.51 12.31
N GLY A 127 2.54 12.63 12.01
CA GLY A 127 1.72 12.78 10.81
C GLY A 127 1.81 14.16 10.19
N CYS A 128 1.65 14.21 8.86
CA CYS A 128 1.64 15.44 8.07
C CYS A 128 0.21 15.83 7.71
N ALA A 129 -0.14 17.09 7.92
CA ALA A 129 -1.50 17.60 7.76
C ALA A 129 -2.00 17.52 6.31
N SER A 130 -3.32 17.37 6.15
CA SER A 130 -4.01 17.44 4.86
C SER A 130 -3.86 18.80 4.20
N LYS A 131 -3.69 18.82 2.88
CA LYS A 131 -3.66 20.07 2.06
C LYS A 131 -5.03 20.72 1.93
N ASN A 132 -6.09 19.93 2.00
CA ASN A 132 -7.45 20.43 1.76
C ASN A 132 -8.03 21.19 2.95
N GLY A 133 -7.23 21.44 4.00
CA GLY A 133 -7.70 22.10 5.21
C GLY A 133 -8.66 21.25 6.06
N GLU A 134 -8.78 19.96 5.77
CA GLU A 134 -9.52 19.02 6.61
C GLU A 134 -8.84 18.95 7.99
N LYS A 135 -9.56 19.40 9.00
CA LYS A 135 -9.08 19.36 10.37
C LYS A 135 -8.89 17.90 10.80
N HIS A 136 -7.84 17.65 11.57
CA HIS A 136 -7.56 16.34 12.18
C HIS A 136 -7.39 15.18 11.17
N ARG A 137 -7.04 15.49 9.92
CA ARG A 137 -6.68 14.49 8.91
C ARG A 137 -5.20 14.59 8.56
N TYR A 138 -4.51 13.46 8.71
CA TYR A 138 -3.06 13.36 8.57
C TYR A 138 -2.67 12.14 7.72
N ALA A 139 -1.48 12.22 7.08
CA ALA A 139 -0.76 11.04 6.64
C ALA A 139 0.30 10.69 7.69
N ALA A 140 0.21 9.52 8.30
CA ALA A 140 1.16 9.08 9.30
C ALA A 140 2.47 8.61 8.65
N SER A 141 3.60 8.93 9.30
CA SER A 141 4.92 8.38 8.97
C SER A 141 5.32 7.29 9.98
N PHE A 142 5.16 7.58 11.26
CA PHE A 142 5.54 6.72 12.38
C PHE A 142 4.47 6.71 13.46
N ILE A 143 4.43 5.62 14.22
CA ILE A 143 3.67 5.52 15.47
C ILE A 143 4.55 4.92 16.55
N LYS A 144 4.51 5.49 17.76
CA LYS A 144 4.99 4.87 18.98
C LYS A 144 3.80 4.23 19.68
N LEU A 145 3.85 2.93 19.79
CA LEU A 145 2.80 2.10 20.41
C LEU A 145 2.86 2.19 21.94
N ALA A 146 1.82 1.71 22.60
CA ALA A 146 1.70 1.74 24.06
C ALA A 146 2.81 0.97 24.81
N ASP A 147 3.45 0.00 24.16
CA ASP A 147 4.60 -0.73 24.68
C ASP A 147 5.94 -0.02 24.46
N GLY A 148 5.92 1.17 23.87
CA GLY A 148 7.10 1.96 23.52
C GLY A 148 7.73 1.61 22.17
N THR A 149 7.25 0.58 21.47
CA THR A 149 7.75 0.19 20.14
C THR A 149 7.41 1.25 19.11
N VAL A 150 8.40 1.64 18.30
CA VAL A 150 8.20 2.56 17.18
C VAL A 150 8.05 1.78 15.89
N GLN A 151 6.94 2.01 15.20
CA GLN A 151 6.64 1.39 13.91
C GLN A 151 6.61 2.44 12.80
N ARG A 152 7.20 2.13 11.66
CA ARG A 152 6.98 2.90 10.44
C ARG A 152 5.65 2.48 9.81
N VAL A 153 4.74 3.42 9.68
CA VAL A 153 3.38 3.15 9.16
C VAL A 153 3.07 3.86 7.85
N GLY A 154 3.97 4.73 7.40
CA GLY A 154 3.79 5.45 6.15
C GLY A 154 5.09 5.90 5.51
N GLN A 155 4.97 6.88 4.60
CA GLN A 155 6.12 7.46 3.92
C GLN A 155 6.88 8.39 4.87
N ASP A 156 8.17 8.17 5.00
CA ASP A 156 9.08 9.07 5.73
C ASP A 156 9.47 10.24 4.82
N VAL A 157 8.61 11.26 4.80
CA VAL A 157 8.80 12.46 3.95
C VAL A 157 9.80 13.45 4.53
N GLU A 158 10.11 13.32 5.82
CA GLU A 158 11.06 14.19 6.53
C GLU A 158 12.47 13.60 6.54
N GLY A 159 12.65 12.33 6.10
CA GLY A 159 13.92 11.64 6.11
C GLY A 159 14.47 11.38 7.52
N ILE A 160 13.58 11.23 8.51
CA ILE A 160 13.96 11.06 9.92
C ILE A 160 14.15 9.59 10.32
N PHE A 161 13.89 8.65 9.40
CA PHE A 161 14.12 7.23 9.63
C PHE A 161 15.62 6.95 9.88
N GLY A 162 15.94 6.34 11.02
CA GLY A 162 17.32 6.12 11.44
C GLY A 162 17.91 7.24 12.31
N THR A 163 17.27 8.42 12.36
CA THR A 163 17.47 9.36 13.46
C THR A 163 16.68 8.87 14.67
N LYS A 164 16.99 9.39 15.86
CA LYS A 164 16.24 9.02 17.07
C LYS A 164 14.87 9.67 17.09
N VAL A 165 13.91 9.06 16.36
CA VAL A 165 12.52 9.42 16.48
C VAL A 165 12.05 8.92 17.85
N TRP A 166 11.73 9.82 18.76
CA TRP A 166 11.21 9.52 20.11
C TRP A 166 12.03 8.48 20.90
N ARG A 167 13.24 8.84 21.29
CA ARG A 167 14.05 8.08 22.28
C ARG A 167 13.65 8.41 23.70
#